data_c3a3b2d007b1925fb8ab8a9f37e127e6
#
_entry.id   c3a3b2d007b1925fb8ab8a9f37e127e6
#
_cell.length_a   1.000
_cell.length_b   1.000
_cell.length_c   1.000
_cell.angle_alpha   90.00
_cell.angle_beta   90.00
_cell.angle_gamma   90.00
#
_symmetry.space_group_name_H-M   'P 1'
#
loop_
_entity.id
_entity.type
_entity.pdbx_description
1 polymer ?
#
loop_
_entity_poly.entity_id
_entity_poly.type
_entity_poly.pdbx_seq_one_letter_code
_entity_poly.pdbx_strand_id
1 'polypeptide(L)'
;MTHNGTDSTDLIIVGSGPAGIAAGVEATRHGLRVLLLDENAAAGGRVWQAIEARGAGDAEEDNGLAMIRELLISDARIHHGAEVWCIEPYGAGPGGTVFWNENGAARSARASRVLLATGAIERPMPIPGWTLPGVMTVGAAQIALKTAALVPDGNSWIAGQGPLIWLYAVQVLRAGGKLGGILDLSDTAARWRALPRARRAMPDIRKGLTWIDEIERAGIVPLRATSLQAEGRGALSRITFEVKGKKQTEAADLLLLHDGVIPSLQITRALGCGHVWHERQRYWRPVTDAWGETTVPGILAAGDGAGVGGAAAAVFSGRIAGLGCAHALGRIDGATRDREAAPLRLEREKALASRLFLDVLYAPRAFVPDDATLICRCEEVSAGQIREAAARGCQGLNQLKAFTRCGMGPCQGRMCGATAAEVLARARGMHTREIEPLHTRFPARPLTVGQLSELEQEP
;
A
#
# COMPACT_ATOMS: atom_id res chain seq x y z
N MET A 1 -1.68 15.94 36.21
CA MET A 1 -0.33 15.47 36.59
C MET A 1 0.49 15.53 35.35
N THR A 2 1.34 16.53 35.25
CA THR A 2 2.23 16.85 34.15
C THR A 2 3.33 15.82 34.05
N HIS A 3 3.34 15.01 33.00
CA HIS A 3 4.53 14.26 32.62
C HIS A 3 5.46 15.17 31.80
N ASN A 4 6.16 16.05 32.51
CA ASN A 4 7.39 16.65 32.04
C ASN A 4 8.49 15.59 32.16
N GLY A 5 8.67 14.77 31.15
CA GLY A 5 9.84 13.93 30.96
C GLY A 5 10.19 14.03 29.50
N THR A 6 11.26 14.77 29.18
CA THR A 6 11.97 14.72 27.87
C THR A 6 12.56 13.33 27.67
N ASP A 7 11.72 12.31 27.57
CA ASP A 7 12.13 10.97 27.18
C ASP A 7 12.51 11.02 25.71
N SER A 8 13.79 11.34 25.47
CA SER A 8 14.35 11.45 24.13
C SER A 8 14.21 10.10 23.41
N THR A 9 13.44 10.07 22.34
CA THR A 9 13.28 8.92 21.46
C THR A 9 14.41 8.92 20.42
N ASP A 10 15.06 7.78 20.23
CA ASP A 10 16.13 7.65 19.25
C ASP A 10 15.55 7.44 17.83
N LEU A 11 14.51 6.60 17.74
CA LEU A 11 13.85 6.22 16.50
C LEU A 11 12.32 6.24 16.66
N ILE A 12 11.62 6.99 15.80
CA ILE A 12 10.17 6.87 15.63
C ILE A 12 9.91 6.03 14.38
N ILE A 13 9.04 5.02 14.51
CA ILE A 13 8.60 4.16 13.40
C ILE A 13 7.12 4.45 13.14
N VAL A 14 6.76 4.75 11.89
CA VAL A 14 5.39 4.99 11.46
C VAL A 14 4.87 3.79 10.69
N GLY A 15 4.01 3.02 11.31
CA GLY A 15 3.41 1.79 10.81
C GLY A 15 3.98 0.52 11.45
N SER A 16 3.11 -0.34 12.00
CA SER A 16 3.43 -1.65 12.59
C SER A 16 3.11 -2.83 11.66
N GLY A 17 3.32 -2.64 10.34
CA GLY A 17 3.35 -3.75 9.40
C GLY A 17 4.67 -4.54 9.49
N PRO A 18 4.87 -5.56 8.63
CA PRO A 18 6.07 -6.42 8.66
C PRO A 18 7.40 -5.67 8.75
N ALA A 19 7.55 -4.56 8.01
CA ALA A 19 8.78 -3.75 8.04
C ALA A 19 8.96 -2.98 9.35
N GLY A 20 7.88 -2.37 9.87
CA GLY A 20 7.96 -1.58 11.11
C GLY A 20 8.21 -2.45 12.34
N ILE A 21 7.53 -3.60 12.42
CA ILE A 21 7.77 -4.61 13.48
C ILE A 21 9.23 -5.05 13.46
N ALA A 22 9.72 -5.47 12.28
CA ALA A 22 11.08 -5.96 12.12
C ALA A 22 12.14 -4.89 12.45
N ALA A 23 11.90 -3.64 12.08
CA ALA A 23 12.77 -2.52 12.40
C ALA A 23 12.77 -2.21 13.90
N GLY A 24 11.60 -2.24 14.54
CA GLY A 24 11.45 -2.01 15.98
C GLY A 24 12.20 -3.05 16.80
N VAL A 25 12.01 -4.32 16.49
CA VAL A 25 12.71 -5.44 17.12
C VAL A 25 14.22 -5.30 16.94
N GLU A 26 14.70 -5.05 15.72
CA GLU A 26 16.14 -4.92 15.47
C GLU A 26 16.74 -3.71 16.16
N ALA A 27 16.08 -2.57 16.14
CA ALA A 27 16.56 -1.35 16.77
C ALA A 27 16.64 -1.47 18.29
N THR A 28 15.63 -2.08 18.94
CA THR A 28 15.64 -2.30 20.40
C THR A 28 16.70 -3.30 20.83
N ARG A 29 16.99 -4.36 20.05
CA ARG A 29 18.10 -5.29 20.30
C ARG A 29 19.44 -4.58 20.40
N HIS A 30 19.61 -3.48 19.68
CA HIS A 30 20.82 -2.65 19.71
C HIS A 30 20.71 -1.45 20.66
N GLY A 31 19.75 -1.46 21.59
CA GLY A 31 19.60 -0.47 22.66
C GLY A 31 19.09 0.89 22.21
N LEU A 32 18.39 0.99 21.07
CA LEU A 32 17.69 2.21 20.68
C LEU A 32 16.36 2.33 21.43
N ARG A 33 16.03 3.54 21.85
CA ARG A 33 14.70 3.86 22.40
C ARG A 33 13.75 4.09 21.23
N VAL A 34 12.85 3.13 21.02
CA VAL A 34 11.92 3.10 19.87
C VAL A 34 10.53 3.55 20.32
N LEU A 35 9.92 4.44 19.53
CA LEU A 35 8.50 4.75 19.57
C LEU A 35 7.87 4.28 18.25
N LEU A 36 6.92 3.36 18.32
CA LEU A 36 6.20 2.86 17.15
C LEU A 36 4.75 3.37 17.17
N LEU A 37 4.34 4.02 16.09
CA LEU A 37 3.02 4.62 15.89
C LEU A 37 2.27 3.88 14.79
N ASP A 38 1.06 3.39 15.06
CA ASP A 38 0.21 2.74 14.05
C ASP A 38 -1.24 3.21 14.14
N GLU A 39 -1.84 3.50 12.98
CA GLU A 39 -3.25 3.92 12.88
C GLU A 39 -4.24 2.79 13.21
N ASN A 40 -3.83 1.52 13.15
CA ASN A 40 -4.66 0.37 13.46
C ASN A 40 -4.67 0.08 14.97
N ALA A 41 -5.69 -0.65 15.42
CA ALA A 41 -5.86 -1.04 16.82
C ALA A 41 -4.89 -2.15 17.30
N ALA A 42 -4.17 -2.81 16.36
CA ALA A 42 -3.21 -3.86 16.66
C ALA A 42 -2.10 -3.92 15.62
N ALA A 43 -0.95 -4.48 16.01
CA ALA A 43 0.18 -4.69 15.12
C ALA A 43 -0.12 -5.72 14.02
N GLY A 44 0.67 -5.70 12.93
CA GLY A 44 0.57 -6.63 11.82
C GLY A 44 0.31 -5.96 10.46
N GLY A 45 -0.11 -4.69 10.46
CA GLY A 45 -0.46 -3.95 9.25
C GLY A 45 -1.55 -4.66 8.44
N ARG A 46 -1.54 -4.50 7.11
CA ARG A 46 -2.55 -5.12 6.23
C ARG A 46 -2.33 -6.63 6.00
N VAL A 47 -1.09 -7.08 6.09
CA VAL A 47 -0.73 -8.48 5.80
C VAL A 47 -1.11 -9.40 6.95
N TRP A 48 -0.70 -9.06 8.17
CA TRP A 48 -0.95 -9.84 9.39
C TRP A 48 -2.08 -9.27 10.24
N GLN A 49 -3.03 -8.59 9.62
CA GLN A 49 -4.11 -7.90 10.32
C GLN A 49 -4.93 -8.87 11.18
N ALA A 50 -5.17 -8.47 12.43
CA ALA A 50 -5.93 -9.23 13.44
C ALA A 50 -5.41 -10.66 13.68
N ILE A 51 -4.15 -10.96 13.35
CA ILE A 51 -3.59 -12.33 13.44
C ILE A 51 -3.55 -12.84 14.89
N GLU A 52 -3.38 -11.95 15.87
CA GLU A 52 -3.39 -12.33 17.29
C GLU A 52 -4.78 -12.83 17.73
N ALA A 53 -5.85 -12.25 17.20
CA ALA A 53 -7.23 -12.60 17.54
C ALA A 53 -7.75 -13.81 16.74
N ARG A 54 -7.40 -13.90 15.45
CA ARG A 54 -7.93 -14.98 14.56
C ARG A 54 -7.04 -16.23 14.49
N GLY A 55 -5.78 -16.12 14.97
CA GLY A 55 -4.77 -17.15 14.76
C GLY A 55 -4.12 -17.06 13.39
N ALA A 56 -2.99 -17.74 13.23
CA ALA A 56 -2.29 -17.88 11.96
C ALA A 56 -2.95 -18.95 11.08
N GLY A 57 -3.02 -18.70 9.79
CA GLY A 57 -3.61 -19.62 8.81
C GLY A 57 -2.57 -20.36 7.97
N ASP A 58 -1.29 -19.94 7.99
CA ASP A 58 -0.18 -20.60 7.31
C ASP A 58 1.16 -20.24 7.98
N ALA A 59 2.26 -20.88 7.51
CA ALA A 59 3.60 -20.68 8.07
C ALA A 59 4.13 -19.23 7.94
N GLU A 60 3.69 -18.47 6.95
CA GLU A 60 4.05 -17.06 6.81
C GLU A 60 3.39 -16.22 7.92
N GLU A 61 2.14 -16.52 8.23
CA GLU A 61 1.41 -15.91 9.34
C GLU A 61 1.93 -16.36 10.71
N ASP A 62 2.35 -17.61 10.88
CA ASP A 62 3.01 -18.10 12.11
C ASP A 62 4.28 -17.29 12.41
N ASN A 63 5.11 -17.05 11.38
CA ASN A 63 6.28 -16.19 11.51
C ASN A 63 5.90 -14.75 11.85
N GLY A 64 4.84 -14.23 11.24
CA GLY A 64 4.30 -12.91 11.54
C GLY A 64 3.86 -12.77 13.00
N LEU A 65 3.12 -13.75 13.50
CA LEU A 65 2.68 -13.80 14.89
C LEU A 65 3.87 -13.86 15.88
N ALA A 66 4.88 -14.66 15.56
CA ALA A 66 6.10 -14.73 16.36
C ALA A 66 6.82 -13.37 16.43
N MET A 67 6.93 -12.66 15.31
CA MET A 67 7.54 -11.32 15.25
C MET A 67 6.73 -10.26 16.00
N ILE A 68 5.39 -10.31 15.95
CA ILE A 68 4.54 -9.42 16.75
C ILE A 68 4.79 -9.65 18.23
N ARG A 69 4.83 -10.92 18.67
CA ARG A 69 5.14 -11.26 20.06
C ARG A 69 6.52 -10.78 20.49
N GLU A 70 7.52 -10.91 19.63
CA GLU A 70 8.87 -10.41 19.88
C GLU A 70 8.89 -8.88 20.05
N LEU A 71 8.13 -8.15 19.22
CA LEU A 71 7.98 -6.70 19.38
C LEU A 71 7.31 -6.34 20.72
N LEU A 72 6.24 -7.06 21.09
CA LEU A 72 5.47 -6.77 22.32
C LEU A 72 6.29 -7.01 23.62
N ILE A 73 7.25 -7.93 23.58
CA ILE A 73 8.16 -8.18 24.73
C ILE A 73 9.44 -7.34 24.67
N SER A 74 9.64 -6.55 23.61
CA SER A 74 10.78 -5.64 23.49
C SER A 74 10.55 -4.33 24.27
N ASP A 75 11.62 -3.54 24.43
CA ASP A 75 11.54 -2.23 25.08
C ASP A 75 10.94 -1.12 24.19
N ALA A 76 10.33 -1.46 23.05
CA ALA A 76 9.65 -0.51 22.18
C ALA A 76 8.37 0.02 22.84
N ARG A 77 8.19 1.34 22.83
CA ARG A 77 6.91 1.95 23.16
C ARG A 77 6.00 1.90 21.93
N ILE A 78 4.82 1.33 22.06
CA ILE A 78 3.89 1.12 20.93
C ILE A 78 2.60 1.88 21.22
N HIS A 79 2.18 2.71 20.26
CA HIS A 79 0.91 3.42 20.27
C HIS A 79 0.04 2.94 19.11
N HIS A 80 -1.06 2.29 19.42
CA HIS A 80 -2.10 1.90 18.48
C HIS A 80 -3.19 2.96 18.39
N GLY A 81 -3.87 3.06 17.24
CA GLY A 81 -4.81 4.14 16.97
C GLY A 81 -4.13 5.51 16.83
N ALA A 82 -2.81 5.50 16.63
CA ALA A 82 -1.98 6.67 16.47
C ALA A 82 -1.89 7.08 14.99
N GLU A 83 -2.70 8.05 14.59
CA GLU A 83 -2.77 8.53 13.22
C GLU A 83 -1.79 9.68 12.96
N VAL A 84 -0.64 9.39 12.36
CA VAL A 84 0.38 10.39 12.02
C VAL A 84 -0.13 11.31 10.91
N TRP A 85 -0.14 12.62 11.17
CA TRP A 85 -0.64 13.63 10.23
C TRP A 85 0.40 14.68 9.80
N CYS A 86 1.51 14.85 10.56
CA CYS A 86 2.60 15.75 10.19
C CYS A 86 3.95 15.19 10.65
N ILE A 87 4.98 15.49 9.90
CA ILE A 87 6.38 15.31 10.28
C ILE A 87 7.13 16.56 9.87
N GLU A 88 7.78 17.20 10.83
CA GLU A 88 8.62 18.37 10.61
C GLU A 88 10.09 17.97 10.73
N PRO A 89 10.83 17.84 9.60
CA PRO A 89 12.25 17.54 9.64
C PRO A 89 13.03 18.65 10.35
N TYR A 90 14.11 18.30 11.03
CA TYR A 90 15.02 19.29 11.60
C TYR A 90 15.77 20.01 10.45
N GLY A 91 15.75 21.33 10.45
CA GLY A 91 16.31 22.11 9.33
C GLY A 91 17.81 21.91 9.10
N ALA A 92 18.60 21.67 10.15
CA ALA A 92 20.06 21.58 10.09
C ALA A 92 20.61 20.20 10.53
N GLY A 93 19.75 19.23 10.88
CA GLY A 93 20.19 17.93 11.39
C GLY A 93 19.28 16.80 10.95
N PRO A 94 19.69 15.53 11.20
CA PRO A 94 18.88 14.39 10.89
C PRO A 94 17.71 14.22 11.87
N GLY A 95 16.57 13.70 11.39
CA GLY A 95 15.39 13.42 12.19
C GLY A 95 14.32 14.51 12.11
N GLY A 96 13.41 14.53 13.06
CA GLY A 96 12.29 15.47 13.08
C GLY A 96 11.34 15.29 14.24
N THR A 97 10.32 16.16 14.27
CA THR A 97 9.17 16.06 15.16
C THR A 97 8.02 15.38 14.41
N VAL A 98 7.47 14.32 14.98
CA VAL A 98 6.31 13.60 14.44
C VAL A 98 5.09 13.98 15.25
N PHE A 99 4.01 14.31 14.55
CA PHE A 99 2.71 14.67 15.14
C PHE A 99 1.67 13.63 14.76
N TRP A 100 0.88 13.20 15.74
CA TRP A 100 -0.19 12.22 15.53
C TRP A 100 -1.41 12.52 16.39
N ASN A 101 -2.56 11.97 16.00
CA ASN A 101 -3.75 11.91 16.82
C ASN A 101 -3.85 10.53 17.46
N GLU A 102 -4.23 10.52 18.73
CA GLU A 102 -4.51 9.31 19.48
C GLU A 102 -5.64 9.59 20.47
N ASN A 103 -6.70 8.77 20.41
CA ASN A 103 -7.89 8.93 21.27
C ASN A 103 -8.49 10.36 21.26
N GLY A 104 -8.47 11.00 20.10
CA GLY A 104 -9.02 12.35 19.91
C GLY A 104 -8.10 13.50 20.31
N ALA A 105 -6.94 13.23 20.90
CA ALA A 105 -5.93 14.23 21.29
C ALA A 105 -4.76 14.27 20.31
N ALA A 106 -4.26 15.47 20.01
CA ALA A 106 -3.03 15.65 19.25
C ALA A 106 -1.81 15.49 20.17
N ARG A 107 -0.80 14.78 19.66
CA ARG A 107 0.45 14.49 20.35
C ARG A 107 1.63 14.73 19.46
N SER A 108 2.82 14.93 20.04
CA SER A 108 4.07 15.03 19.32
C SER A 108 5.21 14.33 20.05
N ALA A 109 6.23 13.93 19.27
CA ALA A 109 7.50 13.46 19.80
C ALA A 109 8.65 13.78 18.83
N ARG A 110 9.83 13.96 19.39
CA ARG A 110 11.08 14.22 18.66
C ARG A 110 11.94 12.97 18.56
N ALA A 111 12.57 12.75 17.41
CA ALA A 111 13.53 11.67 17.23
C ALA A 111 14.67 12.04 16.29
N SER A 112 15.84 11.46 16.52
CA SER A 112 17.00 11.60 15.65
C SER A 112 16.83 10.85 14.33
N ARG A 113 15.92 9.86 14.26
CA ARG A 113 15.57 9.10 13.06
C ARG A 113 14.07 8.84 13.02
N VAL A 114 13.50 8.92 11.82
CA VAL A 114 12.10 8.58 11.58
C VAL A 114 12.02 7.56 10.45
N LEU A 115 11.48 6.38 10.71
CA LEU A 115 11.30 5.33 9.72
C LEU A 115 9.84 5.27 9.27
N LEU A 116 9.62 5.46 7.98
CA LEU A 116 8.33 5.34 7.33
C LEU A 116 8.11 3.90 6.85
N ALA A 117 7.33 3.13 7.59
CA ALA A 117 6.90 1.77 7.28
C ALA A 117 5.42 1.72 6.86
N THR A 118 4.98 2.74 6.10
CA THR A 118 3.58 3.02 5.77
C THR A 118 2.95 2.09 4.73
N GLY A 119 3.72 1.11 4.23
CA GLY A 119 3.25 0.07 3.34
C GLY A 119 2.75 0.56 1.98
N ALA A 120 1.77 -0.17 1.43
CA ALA A 120 1.18 0.09 0.13
C ALA A 120 -0.34 0.21 0.21
N ILE A 121 -0.93 0.82 -0.82
CA ILE A 121 -2.37 0.90 -1.06
C ILE A 121 -2.72 0.15 -2.34
N GLU A 122 -3.94 -0.35 -2.46
CA GLU A 122 -4.39 -0.91 -3.72
C GLU A 122 -4.44 0.17 -4.80
N ARG A 123 -4.01 -0.20 -6.01
CA ARG A 123 -4.15 0.65 -7.19
C ARG A 123 -5.64 0.78 -7.52
N PRO A 124 -6.20 1.99 -7.58
CA PRO A 124 -7.57 2.17 -8.05
C PRO A 124 -7.74 1.71 -9.48
N MET A 125 -8.85 1.03 -9.74
CA MET A 125 -9.23 0.52 -11.06
C MET A 125 -10.59 1.11 -11.46
N PRO A 126 -10.64 2.36 -11.97
CA PRO A 126 -11.88 3.05 -12.27
C PRO A 126 -12.49 2.55 -13.60
N ILE A 127 -13.18 1.41 -13.55
CA ILE A 127 -14.05 0.93 -14.63
C ILE A 127 -15.38 1.71 -14.63
N PRO A 128 -16.16 1.72 -15.71
CA PRO A 128 -17.52 2.26 -15.68
C PRO A 128 -18.33 1.66 -14.55
N GLY A 129 -18.95 2.52 -13.72
CA GLY A 129 -19.76 2.09 -12.57
C GLY A 129 -19.00 1.71 -11.31
N TRP A 130 -17.66 1.86 -11.23
CA TRP A 130 -16.87 1.47 -10.05
C TRP A 130 -17.20 2.22 -8.75
N THR A 131 -17.98 3.30 -8.85
CA THR A 131 -18.41 4.08 -7.68
C THR A 131 -19.76 3.63 -7.11
N LEU A 132 -20.43 2.68 -7.73
CA LEU A 132 -21.68 2.11 -7.23
C LEU A 132 -21.46 1.42 -5.87
N PRO A 133 -22.38 1.59 -4.90
CA PRO A 133 -22.45 0.71 -3.73
C PRO A 133 -22.49 -0.75 -4.19
N GLY A 134 -21.70 -1.61 -3.54
CA GLY A 134 -21.47 -2.98 -3.99
C GLY A 134 -20.20 -3.16 -4.84
N VAL A 135 -19.50 -2.07 -5.21
CA VAL A 135 -18.17 -2.15 -5.84
C VAL A 135 -17.10 -1.69 -4.85
N MET A 136 -16.13 -2.54 -4.57
CA MET A 136 -15.02 -2.25 -3.67
C MET A 136 -13.74 -2.94 -4.12
N THR A 137 -12.63 -2.73 -3.40
CA THR A 137 -11.38 -3.42 -3.72
C THR A 137 -11.27 -4.78 -3.03
N VAL A 138 -10.51 -5.70 -3.61
CA VAL A 138 -10.23 -7.02 -3.01
C VAL A 138 -9.58 -6.89 -1.64
N GLY A 139 -8.62 -5.95 -1.47
CA GLY A 139 -7.96 -5.75 -0.19
C GLY A 139 -8.89 -5.21 0.88
N ALA A 140 -9.87 -4.35 0.53
CA ALA A 140 -10.88 -3.90 1.49
C ALA A 140 -11.75 -5.07 1.97
N ALA A 141 -12.17 -5.95 1.06
CA ALA A 141 -12.91 -7.16 1.40
C ALA A 141 -12.06 -8.15 2.23
N GLN A 142 -10.75 -8.28 1.91
CA GLN A 142 -9.84 -9.09 2.71
C GLN A 142 -9.67 -8.57 4.13
N ILE A 143 -9.62 -7.25 4.31
CA ILE A 143 -9.59 -6.63 5.64
C ILE A 143 -10.85 -7.00 6.41
N ALA A 144 -12.04 -6.87 5.81
CA ALA A 144 -13.31 -7.23 6.45
C ALA A 144 -13.35 -8.71 6.87
N LEU A 145 -12.82 -9.61 6.03
CA LEU A 145 -12.68 -11.02 6.36
C LEU A 145 -11.73 -11.23 7.55
N LYS A 146 -10.55 -10.58 7.55
CA LYS A 146 -9.54 -10.76 8.61
C LYS A 146 -9.94 -10.15 9.94
N THR A 147 -10.64 -9.01 9.94
CA THR A 147 -10.97 -8.27 11.16
C THR A 147 -12.32 -8.62 11.77
N ALA A 148 -13.27 -9.03 10.95
CA ALA A 148 -14.65 -9.27 11.36
C ALA A 148 -15.24 -10.59 10.87
N ALA A 149 -14.41 -11.46 10.28
CA ALA A 149 -14.83 -12.73 9.67
C ALA A 149 -15.99 -12.58 8.67
N LEU A 150 -16.10 -11.40 8.04
CA LEU A 150 -17.15 -11.14 7.06
C LEU A 150 -16.80 -11.82 5.73
N VAL A 151 -17.68 -12.68 5.29
CA VAL A 151 -17.63 -13.32 3.97
C VAL A 151 -18.74 -12.75 3.08
N PRO A 152 -18.52 -12.65 1.77
CA PRO A 152 -19.58 -12.29 0.84
C PRO A 152 -20.73 -13.30 0.89
N ASP A 153 -21.96 -12.80 0.91
CA ASP A 153 -23.18 -13.54 0.59
C ASP A 153 -23.71 -13.05 -0.78
N GLY A 154 -24.55 -13.74 -1.44
CA GLY A 154 -25.08 -13.38 -2.75
C GLY A 154 -24.10 -13.55 -3.93
N ASN A 155 -24.39 -12.88 -5.04
CA ASN A 155 -23.64 -12.99 -6.30
C ASN A 155 -22.38 -12.10 -6.28
N SER A 156 -21.30 -12.63 -5.70
CA SER A 156 -20.04 -11.90 -5.51
C SER A 156 -19.01 -12.26 -6.57
N TRP A 157 -18.46 -11.27 -7.25
CA TRP A 157 -17.49 -11.44 -8.33
C TRP A 157 -16.15 -10.80 -7.96
N ILE A 158 -15.05 -11.49 -8.29
CA ILE A 158 -13.70 -10.94 -8.20
C ILE A 158 -13.22 -10.63 -9.62
N ALA A 159 -12.68 -9.44 -9.84
CA ALA A 159 -12.16 -9.05 -11.15
C ALA A 159 -10.84 -8.29 -11.03
N GLY A 160 -9.87 -8.66 -11.85
CA GLY A 160 -8.58 -7.96 -11.85
C GLY A 160 -7.41 -8.86 -12.21
N GLN A 161 -6.25 -8.49 -11.66
CA GLN A 161 -5.01 -9.24 -11.87
C GLN A 161 -4.11 -9.19 -10.63
N GLY A 162 -3.21 -10.13 -10.52
CA GLY A 162 -2.27 -10.22 -9.40
C GLY A 162 -2.56 -11.38 -8.45
N PRO A 163 -1.60 -11.71 -7.57
CA PRO A 163 -1.75 -12.85 -6.67
C PRO A 163 -2.92 -12.72 -5.68
N LEU A 164 -3.29 -11.48 -5.32
CA LEU A 164 -4.29 -11.24 -4.28
C LEU A 164 -5.69 -11.72 -4.67
N ILE A 165 -6.06 -11.69 -5.96
CA ILE A 165 -7.39 -12.18 -6.40
C ILE A 165 -7.54 -13.68 -6.11
N TRP A 166 -6.49 -14.47 -6.31
CA TRP A 166 -6.46 -15.91 -6.06
C TRP A 166 -6.42 -16.21 -4.56
N LEU A 167 -5.53 -15.54 -3.83
CA LEU A 167 -5.43 -15.68 -2.38
C LEU A 167 -6.76 -15.37 -1.69
N TYR A 168 -7.39 -14.25 -2.03
CA TYR A 168 -8.65 -13.85 -1.41
C TYR A 168 -9.78 -14.82 -1.76
N ALA A 169 -9.87 -15.27 -3.02
CA ALA A 169 -10.85 -16.28 -3.41
C ALA A 169 -10.76 -17.54 -2.55
N VAL A 170 -9.55 -18.09 -2.35
CA VAL A 170 -9.31 -19.24 -1.48
C VAL A 170 -9.67 -18.92 -0.02
N GLN A 171 -9.33 -17.74 0.48
CA GLN A 171 -9.68 -17.35 1.86
C GLN A 171 -11.20 -17.29 2.07
N VAL A 172 -11.96 -16.76 1.09
CA VAL A 172 -13.42 -16.75 1.11
C VAL A 172 -13.99 -18.18 1.15
N LEU A 173 -13.49 -19.05 0.26
CA LEU A 173 -13.95 -20.45 0.20
C LEU A 173 -13.68 -21.21 1.49
N ARG A 174 -12.49 -21.06 2.06
CA ARG A 174 -12.11 -21.68 3.34
C ARG A 174 -12.91 -21.13 4.52
N ALA A 175 -13.37 -19.89 4.45
CA ALA A 175 -14.27 -19.28 5.42
C ALA A 175 -15.74 -19.64 5.21
N GLY A 176 -16.07 -20.51 4.25
CA GLY A 176 -17.44 -20.94 3.94
C GLY A 176 -18.24 -19.95 3.09
N GLY A 177 -17.61 -18.90 2.56
CA GLY A 177 -18.23 -17.96 1.64
C GLY A 177 -18.41 -18.51 0.23
N LYS A 178 -19.19 -17.80 -0.59
CA LYS A 178 -19.48 -18.18 -1.98
C LYS A 178 -19.06 -17.08 -2.94
N LEU A 179 -18.65 -17.47 -4.15
CA LEU A 179 -18.31 -16.56 -5.23
C LEU A 179 -19.10 -16.95 -6.47
N GLY A 180 -19.65 -15.96 -7.18
CA GLY A 180 -20.30 -16.14 -8.47
C GLY A 180 -19.30 -16.38 -9.60
N GLY A 181 -18.10 -15.80 -9.49
CA GLY A 181 -17.04 -16.01 -10.48
C GLY A 181 -15.80 -15.17 -10.28
N ILE A 182 -14.77 -15.46 -11.10
CA ILE A 182 -13.52 -14.73 -11.13
C ILE A 182 -13.21 -14.31 -12.57
N LEU A 183 -12.96 -13.03 -12.77
CA LEU A 183 -12.55 -12.43 -14.04
C LEU A 183 -11.05 -12.10 -14.01
N ASP A 184 -10.24 -12.93 -14.64
CA ASP A 184 -8.80 -12.67 -14.82
C ASP A 184 -8.62 -11.66 -15.97
N LEU A 185 -8.18 -10.45 -15.63
CA LEU A 185 -7.92 -9.36 -16.55
C LEU A 185 -6.44 -9.28 -16.98
N SER A 186 -5.60 -10.24 -16.60
CA SER A 186 -4.18 -10.24 -16.96
C SER A 186 -3.95 -10.37 -18.48
N ASP A 187 -2.90 -9.70 -18.98
CA ASP A 187 -2.53 -9.77 -20.39
C ASP A 187 -1.99 -11.16 -20.75
N THR A 188 -2.59 -11.77 -21.78
CA THR A 188 -2.14 -13.10 -22.29
C THR A 188 -0.68 -13.07 -22.77
N ALA A 189 -0.27 -11.98 -23.44
CA ALA A 189 1.11 -11.83 -23.93
C ALA A 189 2.11 -11.67 -22.77
N ALA A 190 1.68 -11.11 -21.63
CA ALA A 190 2.52 -10.98 -20.45
C ALA A 190 2.99 -12.34 -19.90
N ARG A 191 2.15 -13.38 -20.01
CA ARG A 191 2.52 -14.76 -19.59
C ARG A 191 3.75 -15.27 -20.37
N TRP A 192 3.73 -15.12 -21.68
CA TRP A 192 4.86 -15.53 -22.54
C TRP A 192 6.12 -14.70 -22.23
N ARG A 193 5.96 -13.40 -22.04
CA ARG A 193 7.08 -12.50 -21.67
C ARG A 193 7.66 -12.80 -20.28
N ALA A 194 6.87 -13.36 -19.37
CA ALA A 194 7.31 -13.71 -18.01
C ALA A 194 8.07 -15.06 -17.98
N LEU A 195 7.78 -16.02 -18.87
CA LEU A 195 8.32 -17.39 -18.86
C LEU A 195 9.84 -17.47 -18.65
N PRO A 196 10.69 -16.66 -19.31
CA PRO A 196 12.15 -16.74 -19.09
C PRO A 196 12.59 -16.50 -17.65
N ARG A 197 11.71 -15.90 -16.82
CA ARG A 197 11.95 -15.56 -15.40
C ARG A 197 11.30 -16.53 -14.43
N ALA A 198 10.51 -17.49 -14.92
CA ALA A 198 9.69 -18.40 -14.11
C ALA A 198 10.53 -19.24 -13.12
N ARG A 199 11.76 -19.64 -13.50
CA ARG A 199 12.63 -20.46 -12.64
C ARG A 199 12.86 -19.84 -11.27
N ARG A 200 12.95 -18.50 -11.17
CA ARG A 200 13.17 -17.79 -9.90
C ARG A 200 11.90 -17.61 -9.09
N ALA A 201 10.73 -17.83 -9.69
CA ALA A 201 9.42 -17.68 -9.08
C ALA A 201 8.70 -19.03 -8.86
N MET A 202 9.39 -20.16 -9.02
CA MET A 202 8.77 -21.49 -8.94
C MET A 202 7.99 -21.74 -7.63
N PRO A 203 8.43 -21.32 -6.44
CA PRO A 203 7.64 -21.48 -5.23
C PRO A 203 6.29 -20.73 -5.30
N ASP A 204 6.31 -19.48 -5.75
CA ASP A 204 5.09 -18.66 -5.88
C ASP A 204 4.17 -19.15 -7.00
N ILE A 205 4.75 -19.63 -8.10
CA ILE A 205 3.98 -20.26 -9.18
C ILE A 205 3.26 -21.51 -8.66
N ARG A 206 3.93 -22.39 -7.92
CA ARG A 206 3.30 -23.58 -7.32
C ARG A 206 2.20 -23.20 -6.35
N LYS A 207 2.45 -22.22 -5.47
CA LYS A 207 1.45 -21.67 -4.54
C LYS A 207 0.22 -21.15 -5.30
N GLY A 208 0.43 -20.36 -6.36
CA GLY A 208 -0.64 -19.85 -7.21
C GLY A 208 -1.44 -20.95 -7.92
N LEU A 209 -0.78 -21.98 -8.45
CA LEU A 209 -1.43 -23.12 -9.08
C LEU A 209 -2.28 -23.92 -8.07
N THR A 210 -1.79 -24.10 -6.84
CA THR A 210 -2.56 -24.75 -5.77
C THR A 210 -3.83 -23.96 -5.46
N TRP A 211 -3.79 -22.63 -5.41
CA TRP A 211 -4.97 -21.80 -5.21
C TRP A 211 -5.97 -21.93 -6.36
N ILE A 212 -5.50 -21.93 -7.60
CA ILE A 212 -6.37 -22.08 -8.78
C ILE A 212 -7.05 -23.46 -8.75
N ASP A 213 -6.32 -24.52 -8.47
CA ASP A 213 -6.86 -25.87 -8.34
C ASP A 213 -7.93 -26.00 -7.23
N GLU A 214 -7.72 -25.35 -6.07
CA GLU A 214 -8.70 -25.30 -4.98
C GLU A 214 -9.99 -24.55 -5.41
N ILE A 215 -9.84 -23.46 -6.14
CA ILE A 215 -10.95 -22.66 -6.69
C ILE A 215 -11.75 -23.47 -7.72
N GLU A 216 -11.05 -24.17 -8.63
CA GLU A 216 -11.69 -25.01 -9.65
C GLU A 216 -12.41 -26.21 -9.04
N ARG A 217 -11.86 -26.85 -7.99
CA ARG A 217 -12.55 -27.89 -7.23
C ARG A 217 -13.82 -27.41 -6.52
N ALA A 218 -13.87 -26.15 -6.16
CA ALA A 218 -15.09 -25.52 -5.63
C ALA A 218 -16.13 -25.20 -6.71
N GLY A 219 -15.87 -25.56 -7.99
CA GLY A 219 -16.78 -25.37 -9.12
C GLY A 219 -16.66 -23.99 -9.79
N ILE A 220 -15.66 -23.17 -9.43
CA ILE A 220 -15.46 -21.85 -10.01
C ILE A 220 -14.37 -21.92 -11.07
N VAL A 221 -14.76 -21.74 -12.34
CA VAL A 221 -13.82 -21.68 -13.46
C VAL A 221 -13.48 -20.22 -13.76
N PRO A 222 -12.22 -19.77 -13.54
CA PRO A 222 -11.83 -18.40 -13.81
C PRO A 222 -11.96 -18.06 -15.32
N LEU A 223 -12.61 -16.94 -15.61
CA LEU A 223 -12.81 -16.47 -16.98
C LEU A 223 -11.80 -15.37 -17.32
N ARG A 224 -11.26 -15.42 -18.53
CA ARG A 224 -10.42 -14.33 -19.07
C ARG A 224 -11.28 -13.28 -19.72
N ALA A 225 -11.32 -12.11 -19.09
CA ALA A 225 -12.07 -10.99 -19.61
C ALA A 225 -11.15 -9.89 -20.18
N THR A 226 -11.63 -9.22 -21.22
CA THR A 226 -10.92 -8.11 -21.89
C THR A 226 -11.49 -6.75 -21.54
N SER A 227 -12.76 -6.70 -21.15
CA SER A 227 -13.46 -5.50 -20.67
C SER A 227 -14.32 -5.84 -19.46
N LEU A 228 -14.67 -4.82 -18.68
CA LEU A 228 -15.53 -4.95 -17.50
C LEU A 228 -16.27 -3.63 -17.24
N GLN A 229 -17.56 -3.73 -16.95
CA GLN A 229 -18.42 -2.63 -16.56
C GLN A 229 -19.34 -3.07 -15.42
N ALA A 230 -19.53 -2.22 -14.43
CA ALA A 230 -20.50 -2.40 -13.36
C ALA A 230 -21.75 -1.57 -13.64
N GLU A 231 -22.93 -2.14 -13.41
CA GLU A 231 -24.20 -1.51 -13.74
C GLU A 231 -25.22 -1.68 -12.60
N GLY A 232 -26.04 -0.63 -12.40
CA GLY A 232 -27.11 -0.63 -11.41
C GLY A 232 -27.73 0.75 -11.20
N ARG A 233 -28.84 0.79 -10.48
CA ARG A 233 -29.50 2.03 -10.04
C ARG A 233 -29.37 2.16 -8.53
N GLY A 234 -28.53 3.10 -8.07
CA GLY A 234 -28.27 3.30 -6.65
C GLY A 234 -27.34 2.26 -6.00
N ALA A 235 -27.28 1.04 -6.50
CA ALA A 235 -26.35 -0.02 -6.12
C ALA A 235 -26.03 -0.91 -7.31
N LEU A 236 -24.97 -1.70 -7.23
CA LEU A 236 -24.62 -2.73 -8.20
C LEU A 236 -25.76 -3.76 -8.31
N SER A 237 -26.11 -4.15 -9.53
CA SER A 237 -27.09 -5.22 -9.80
C SER A 237 -26.61 -6.22 -10.83
N ARG A 238 -25.65 -5.83 -11.67
CA ARG A 238 -25.06 -6.71 -12.67
C ARG A 238 -23.70 -6.19 -13.13
N ILE A 239 -22.95 -7.09 -13.71
CA ILE A 239 -21.68 -6.79 -14.39
C ILE A 239 -21.77 -7.21 -15.84
N THR A 240 -21.18 -6.42 -16.75
CA THR A 240 -21.02 -6.76 -18.15
C THR A 240 -19.53 -6.86 -18.47
N PHE A 241 -19.12 -7.95 -19.08
CA PHE A 241 -17.72 -8.21 -19.42
C PHE A 241 -17.61 -8.96 -20.75
N GLU A 242 -16.41 -8.99 -21.33
CA GLU A 242 -16.17 -9.63 -22.61
C GLU A 242 -15.19 -10.80 -22.46
N VAL A 243 -15.59 -11.99 -22.94
CA VAL A 243 -14.79 -13.20 -22.99
C VAL A 243 -14.71 -13.70 -24.42
N LYS A 244 -13.50 -13.84 -24.99
CA LYS A 244 -13.28 -14.31 -26.36
C LYS A 244 -14.10 -13.53 -27.41
N GLY A 245 -14.21 -12.20 -27.25
CA GLY A 245 -14.94 -11.32 -28.16
C GLY A 245 -16.47 -11.33 -27.99
N LYS A 246 -17.00 -12.07 -27.00
CA LYS A 246 -18.44 -12.13 -26.73
C LYS A 246 -18.75 -11.42 -25.42
N LYS A 247 -19.69 -10.46 -25.47
CA LYS A 247 -20.24 -9.82 -24.27
C LYS A 247 -21.10 -10.81 -23.49
N GLN A 248 -20.90 -10.82 -22.18
CA GLN A 248 -21.68 -11.58 -21.21
C GLN A 248 -22.13 -10.63 -20.11
N THR A 249 -23.29 -10.88 -19.56
CA THR A 249 -23.86 -10.11 -18.45
C THR A 249 -24.30 -11.07 -17.36
N GLU A 250 -23.85 -10.82 -16.14
CA GLU A 250 -24.16 -11.64 -14.97
C GLU A 250 -24.73 -10.76 -13.86
N ALA A 251 -25.61 -11.34 -13.05
CA ALA A 251 -26.08 -10.70 -11.83
C ALA A 251 -24.92 -10.56 -10.84
N ALA A 252 -24.82 -9.42 -10.19
CA ALA A 252 -23.78 -9.18 -9.20
C ALA A 252 -24.29 -8.21 -8.13
N ASP A 253 -24.17 -8.60 -6.87
CA ASP A 253 -24.45 -7.78 -5.71
C ASP A 253 -23.17 -7.16 -5.13
N LEU A 254 -22.04 -7.83 -5.36
CA LEU A 254 -20.70 -7.39 -4.95
C LEU A 254 -19.68 -7.62 -6.07
N LEU A 255 -18.93 -6.59 -6.41
CA LEU A 255 -17.80 -6.66 -7.35
C LEU A 255 -16.52 -6.21 -6.66
N LEU A 256 -15.54 -7.10 -6.62
CA LEU A 256 -14.25 -6.89 -5.97
C LEU A 256 -13.16 -6.67 -7.02
N LEU A 257 -12.62 -5.46 -7.07
CA LEU A 257 -11.64 -5.03 -8.08
C LEU A 257 -10.21 -5.08 -7.53
N HIS A 258 -9.25 -5.52 -8.37
CA HIS A 258 -7.81 -5.49 -8.02
C HIS A 258 -6.92 -5.32 -9.24
N ASP A 259 -6.04 -4.32 -9.23
CA ASP A 259 -5.02 -4.10 -10.28
C ASP A 259 -3.61 -3.90 -9.66
N GLY A 260 -3.32 -4.72 -8.63
CA GLY A 260 -2.08 -4.61 -7.88
C GLY A 260 -2.08 -3.54 -6.80
N VAL A 261 -0.90 -3.29 -6.24
CA VAL A 261 -0.70 -2.31 -5.16
C VAL A 261 0.40 -1.33 -5.54
N ILE A 262 0.35 -0.14 -4.95
CA ILE A 262 1.32 0.94 -5.14
C ILE A 262 1.79 1.45 -3.77
N PRO A 263 3.05 1.94 -3.65
CA PRO A 263 3.56 2.49 -2.40
C PRO A 263 2.71 3.64 -1.86
N SER A 264 2.57 3.71 -0.52
CA SER A 264 1.94 4.83 0.17
C SER A 264 2.94 5.99 0.27
N LEU A 265 2.76 7.02 -0.56
CA LEU A 265 3.77 8.08 -0.77
C LEU A 265 3.43 9.43 -0.14
N GLN A 266 2.28 9.59 0.50
CA GLN A 266 1.80 10.90 0.96
C GLN A 266 2.80 11.60 1.87
N ILE A 267 3.33 10.88 2.86
CA ILE A 267 4.29 11.43 3.82
C ILE A 267 5.63 11.72 3.14
N THR A 268 6.19 10.78 2.37
CA THR A 268 7.49 11.00 1.68
C THR A 268 7.43 12.15 0.69
N ARG A 269 6.27 12.37 0.05
CA ARG A 269 6.05 13.52 -0.83
C ARG A 269 5.90 14.83 -0.09
N ALA A 270 5.14 14.82 1.02
CA ALA A 270 4.98 16.01 1.84
C ALA A 270 6.32 16.48 2.46
N LEU A 271 7.21 15.53 2.75
CA LEU A 271 8.57 15.76 3.23
C LEU A 271 9.55 16.22 2.12
N GLY A 272 9.15 16.20 0.85
CA GLY A 272 10.03 16.56 -0.26
C GLY A 272 11.10 15.50 -0.58
N CYS A 273 10.92 14.24 -0.16
CA CYS A 273 11.84 13.18 -0.56
C CYS A 273 11.90 13.03 -2.08
N GLY A 274 13.07 12.72 -2.61
CA GLY A 274 13.25 12.36 -4.02
C GLY A 274 12.52 11.04 -4.33
N HIS A 275 11.93 10.96 -5.53
CA HIS A 275 11.21 9.77 -5.98
C HIS A 275 11.70 9.31 -7.34
N VAL A 276 11.64 8.00 -7.60
CA VAL A 276 11.98 7.36 -8.87
C VAL A 276 10.81 6.53 -9.38
N TRP A 277 10.62 6.54 -10.69
CA TRP A 277 9.56 5.79 -11.37
C TRP A 277 9.94 4.33 -11.57
N HIS A 278 9.02 3.40 -11.23
CA HIS A 278 9.15 1.98 -11.51
C HIS A 278 8.42 1.63 -12.82
N GLU A 279 9.18 1.42 -13.90
CA GLU A 279 8.64 1.30 -15.27
C GLU A 279 7.62 0.15 -15.43
N ARG A 280 7.92 -1.04 -14.90
CA ARG A 280 7.05 -2.22 -15.10
C ARG A 280 5.75 -2.13 -14.32
N GLN A 281 5.83 -1.66 -13.08
CA GLN A 281 4.68 -1.56 -12.17
C GLN A 281 4.01 -0.19 -12.18
N ARG A 282 4.55 0.77 -12.95
CA ARG A 282 3.97 2.09 -13.20
C ARG A 282 3.56 2.80 -11.92
N TYR A 283 4.50 2.92 -10.99
CA TYR A 283 4.35 3.70 -9.75
C TYR A 283 5.64 4.43 -9.39
N TRP A 284 5.50 5.44 -8.56
CA TRP A 284 6.62 6.13 -7.94
C TRP A 284 7.00 5.45 -6.63
N ARG A 285 8.28 5.48 -6.28
CA ARG A 285 8.79 5.08 -4.98
C ARG A 285 9.86 6.07 -4.50
N PRO A 286 10.06 6.26 -3.17
CA PRO A 286 11.13 7.09 -2.69
C PRO A 286 12.50 6.54 -3.11
N VAL A 287 13.43 7.44 -3.35
CA VAL A 287 14.85 7.11 -3.49
C VAL A 287 15.40 6.85 -2.10
N THR A 288 16.02 5.69 -1.91
CA THR A 288 16.63 5.30 -0.65
C THR A 288 18.04 4.76 -0.89
N ASP A 289 18.91 4.95 0.10
CA ASP A 289 20.21 4.30 0.13
C ASP A 289 20.11 2.80 0.52
N ALA A 290 21.25 2.16 0.74
CA ALA A 290 21.32 0.74 1.13
C ALA A 290 20.73 0.43 2.52
N TRP A 291 20.50 1.45 3.34
CA TRP A 291 19.98 1.36 4.70
C TRP A 291 18.56 1.88 4.83
N GLY A 292 17.97 2.31 3.73
CA GLY A 292 16.61 2.83 3.68
C GLY A 292 16.53 4.34 3.92
N GLU A 293 17.63 5.07 4.11
CA GLU A 293 17.60 6.52 4.28
C GLU A 293 17.21 7.20 2.96
N THR A 294 16.27 8.13 3.04
CA THR A 294 15.77 8.88 1.89
C THR A 294 16.69 10.04 1.54
N THR A 295 16.29 10.88 0.58
CA THR A 295 17.04 12.14 0.27
C THR A 295 16.88 13.22 1.34
N VAL A 296 16.02 13.00 2.35
CA VAL A 296 15.86 13.89 3.51
C VAL A 296 16.60 13.28 4.70
N PRO A 297 17.62 13.96 5.27
CA PRO A 297 18.45 13.42 6.33
C PRO A 297 17.65 12.94 7.55
N GLY A 298 17.94 11.72 8.00
CA GLY A 298 17.28 11.11 9.16
C GLY A 298 15.87 10.58 8.93
N ILE A 299 15.34 10.73 7.70
CA ILE A 299 14.06 10.15 7.29
C ILE A 299 14.33 8.89 6.47
N LEU A 300 13.86 7.74 6.96
CA LEU A 300 14.03 6.46 6.30
C LEU A 300 12.69 5.93 5.77
N ALA A 301 12.76 5.02 4.78
CA ALA A 301 11.59 4.29 4.29
C ALA A 301 11.92 2.79 4.15
N ALA A 302 11.01 1.91 4.58
CA ALA A 302 11.18 0.47 4.48
C ALA A 302 9.86 -0.24 4.12
N GLY A 303 9.96 -1.48 3.66
CA GLY A 303 8.84 -2.30 3.20
C GLY A 303 8.22 -1.79 1.91
N ASP A 304 6.95 -2.13 1.67
CA ASP A 304 6.24 -1.81 0.43
C ASP A 304 6.08 -0.30 0.18
N GLY A 305 6.20 0.54 1.22
CA GLY A 305 6.28 2.00 1.09
C GLY A 305 7.54 2.51 0.39
N ALA A 306 8.65 1.73 0.44
CA ALA A 306 9.89 2.01 -0.26
C ALA A 306 9.96 1.30 -1.64
N GLY A 307 9.01 0.43 -1.95
CA GLY A 307 8.88 -0.34 -3.18
C GLY A 307 8.27 -1.71 -2.91
N VAL A 308 7.26 -2.07 -3.70
CA VAL A 308 6.45 -3.27 -3.46
C VAL A 308 7.27 -4.54 -3.60
N GLY A 309 7.51 -5.24 -2.49
CA GLY A 309 8.27 -6.48 -2.42
C GLY A 309 7.53 -7.64 -1.77
N GLY A 310 6.47 -7.34 -1.02
CA GLY A 310 5.72 -8.31 -0.20
C GLY A 310 6.28 -8.46 1.21
N ALA A 311 5.56 -9.22 2.06
CA ALA A 311 5.82 -9.28 3.51
C ALA A 311 7.23 -9.76 3.86
N ALA A 312 7.71 -10.83 3.24
CA ALA A 312 9.05 -11.37 3.52
C ALA A 312 10.16 -10.34 3.21
N ALA A 313 10.10 -9.69 2.04
CA ALA A 313 11.06 -8.64 1.68
C ALA A 313 10.95 -7.42 2.61
N ALA A 314 9.73 -7.08 3.06
CA ALA A 314 9.47 -6.00 3.99
C ALA A 314 10.13 -6.24 5.35
N VAL A 315 10.05 -7.47 5.90
CA VAL A 315 10.73 -7.86 7.14
C VAL A 315 12.23 -7.59 7.05
N PHE A 316 12.89 -8.09 6.01
CA PHE A 316 14.32 -7.92 5.85
C PHE A 316 14.72 -6.46 5.62
N SER A 317 13.92 -5.69 4.88
CA SER A 317 14.18 -4.26 4.70
C SER A 317 14.03 -3.47 6.00
N GLY A 318 13.08 -3.84 6.86
CA GLY A 318 12.89 -3.25 8.19
C GLY A 318 14.10 -3.51 9.09
N ARG A 319 14.56 -4.77 9.19
CA ARG A 319 15.75 -5.13 9.96
C ARG A 319 17.00 -4.38 9.48
N ILE A 320 17.22 -4.31 8.18
CA ILE A 320 18.34 -3.56 7.58
C ILE A 320 18.26 -2.07 7.97
N ALA A 321 17.05 -1.47 7.93
CA ALA A 321 16.87 -0.09 8.35
C ALA A 321 17.13 0.10 9.86
N GLY A 322 16.71 -0.84 10.71
CA GLY A 322 17.02 -0.86 12.15
C GLY A 322 18.52 -0.87 12.43
N LEU A 323 19.28 -1.74 11.73
CA LEU A 323 20.76 -1.78 11.81
C LEU A 323 21.38 -0.45 11.32
N GLY A 324 20.85 0.13 10.25
CA GLY A 324 21.28 1.44 9.76
C GLY A 324 21.11 2.53 10.81
N CYS A 325 19.97 2.56 11.49
CA CYS A 325 19.70 3.50 12.59
C CYS A 325 20.64 3.26 13.79
N ALA A 326 20.84 2.01 14.18
CA ALA A 326 21.73 1.67 15.30
C ALA A 326 23.18 2.13 15.04
N HIS A 327 23.67 1.95 13.83
CA HIS A 327 24.98 2.44 13.42
C HIS A 327 25.04 3.97 13.39
N ALA A 328 24.06 4.62 12.75
CA ALA A 328 24.02 6.07 12.60
C ALA A 328 23.92 6.80 13.96
N LEU A 329 23.41 6.12 15.00
CA LEU A 329 23.33 6.64 16.37
C LEU A 329 24.43 6.10 17.30
N GLY A 330 25.47 5.48 16.72
CA GLY A 330 26.67 5.05 17.45
C GLY A 330 26.47 3.88 18.41
N ARG A 331 25.39 3.08 18.24
CA ARG A 331 25.14 1.89 19.08
C ARG A 331 25.96 0.69 18.65
N ILE A 332 26.28 0.60 17.35
CA ILE A 332 27.13 -0.43 16.76
C ILE A 332 28.13 0.21 15.80
N ASP A 333 29.28 -0.41 15.61
CA ASP A 333 30.26 0.01 14.61
C ASP A 333 29.89 -0.46 13.21
N GLY A 334 30.58 0.05 12.20
CA GLY A 334 30.32 -0.27 10.79
C GLY A 334 30.58 -1.74 10.46
N ALA A 335 31.57 -2.37 11.09
CA ALA A 335 31.91 -3.78 10.86
C ALA A 335 30.80 -4.71 11.40
N THR A 336 30.27 -4.43 12.56
CA THR A 336 29.14 -5.14 13.17
C THR A 336 27.88 -4.97 12.31
N ARG A 337 27.54 -3.73 11.93
CA ARG A 337 26.42 -3.45 11.05
C ARG A 337 26.50 -4.26 9.73
N ASP A 338 27.63 -4.22 9.06
CA ASP A 338 27.79 -4.88 7.75
C ASP A 338 27.76 -6.40 7.86
N ARG A 339 28.36 -6.97 8.91
CA ARG A 339 28.32 -8.38 9.21
C ARG A 339 26.89 -8.87 9.46
N GLU A 340 26.08 -8.15 10.23
CA GLU A 340 24.72 -8.54 10.55
C GLU A 340 23.75 -8.27 9.39
N ALA A 341 23.99 -7.24 8.60
CA ALA A 341 23.19 -6.94 7.41
C ALA A 341 23.42 -7.92 6.25
N ALA A 342 24.59 -8.55 6.14
CA ALA A 342 24.91 -9.42 4.99
C ALA A 342 23.92 -10.57 4.80
N PRO A 343 23.56 -11.40 5.79
CA PRO A 343 22.55 -12.44 5.64
C PRO A 343 21.16 -11.86 5.34
N LEU A 344 20.79 -10.72 5.94
CA LEU A 344 19.50 -10.09 5.72
C LEU A 344 19.35 -9.59 4.27
N ARG A 345 20.40 -9.05 3.70
CA ARG A 345 20.42 -8.63 2.28
C ARG A 345 20.24 -9.83 1.34
N LEU A 346 20.91 -10.95 1.61
CA LEU A 346 20.78 -12.17 0.84
C LEU A 346 19.33 -12.71 0.89
N GLU A 347 18.73 -12.77 2.07
CA GLU A 347 17.35 -13.24 2.22
C GLU A 347 16.35 -12.27 1.57
N ARG A 348 16.57 -10.95 1.66
CA ARG A 348 15.78 -9.96 0.93
C ARG A 348 15.86 -10.16 -0.59
N GLU A 349 17.04 -10.42 -1.13
CA GLU A 349 17.23 -10.71 -2.55
C GLU A 349 16.48 -11.97 -2.99
N LYS A 350 16.51 -13.03 -2.17
CA LYS A 350 15.73 -14.25 -2.41
C LYS A 350 14.23 -13.97 -2.39
N ALA A 351 13.75 -13.21 -1.40
CA ALA A 351 12.33 -12.82 -1.31
C ALA A 351 11.87 -11.96 -2.50
N LEU A 352 12.76 -11.13 -3.05
CA LEU A 352 12.49 -10.30 -4.23
C LEU A 352 12.67 -11.05 -5.56
N ALA A 353 13.22 -12.26 -5.57
CA ALA A 353 13.52 -12.96 -6.80
C ALA A 353 12.30 -13.24 -7.68
N SER A 354 11.16 -13.53 -7.07
CA SER A 354 9.89 -13.75 -7.77
C SER A 354 9.31 -12.48 -8.40
N ARG A 355 9.67 -11.30 -7.90
CA ARG A 355 9.20 -10.01 -8.47
C ARG A 355 9.62 -9.84 -9.93
N LEU A 356 10.78 -10.38 -10.33
CA LEU A 356 11.22 -10.36 -11.74
C LEU A 356 10.21 -11.04 -12.67
N PHE A 357 9.51 -12.05 -12.19
CA PHE A 357 8.46 -12.77 -12.91
C PHE A 357 7.09 -12.09 -12.72
N LEU A 358 6.69 -11.84 -11.47
CA LEU A 358 5.37 -11.29 -11.13
C LEU A 358 5.16 -9.90 -11.73
N ASP A 359 6.18 -9.04 -11.74
CA ASP A 359 6.09 -7.69 -12.29
C ASP A 359 5.91 -7.68 -13.83
N VAL A 360 6.30 -8.72 -14.51
CA VAL A 360 6.05 -8.89 -15.94
C VAL A 360 4.69 -9.53 -16.19
N LEU A 361 4.35 -10.56 -15.39
CA LEU A 361 3.09 -11.30 -15.51
C LEU A 361 1.88 -10.40 -15.22
N TYR A 362 1.98 -9.59 -14.16
CA TYR A 362 0.93 -8.71 -13.65
C TYR A 362 1.31 -7.22 -13.81
N ALA A 363 1.90 -6.88 -14.96
CA ALA A 363 2.12 -5.47 -15.30
C ALA A 363 0.77 -4.75 -15.39
N PRO A 364 0.59 -3.60 -14.70
CA PRO A 364 -0.67 -2.88 -14.73
C PRO A 364 -1.06 -2.50 -16.15
N ARG A 365 -2.32 -2.73 -16.50
CA ARG A 365 -2.85 -2.33 -17.78
C ARG A 365 -2.89 -0.81 -17.90
N ALA A 366 -2.59 -0.32 -19.08
CA ALA A 366 -2.90 1.07 -19.39
C ALA A 366 -4.42 1.22 -19.47
N PHE A 367 -5.02 1.74 -18.42
CA PHE A 367 -6.46 1.92 -18.36
C PHE A 367 -6.89 3.14 -19.18
N VAL A 368 -7.90 2.98 -20.03
CA VAL A 368 -8.49 4.06 -20.83
C VAL A 368 -9.96 4.17 -20.45
N PRO A 369 -10.28 4.93 -19.38
CA PRO A 369 -11.67 5.15 -19.00
C PRO A 369 -12.39 5.94 -20.11
N ASP A 370 -13.67 5.67 -20.29
CA ASP A 370 -14.54 6.56 -21.07
C ASP A 370 -14.71 7.92 -20.39
N ASP A 371 -15.25 8.90 -21.12
CA ASP A 371 -15.37 10.27 -20.62
C ASP A 371 -16.29 10.39 -19.40
N ALA A 372 -17.26 9.50 -19.24
CA ALA A 372 -18.21 9.51 -18.14
C ALA A 372 -17.66 8.86 -16.87
N THR A 373 -16.60 8.06 -16.99
CA THR A 373 -16.02 7.36 -15.82
C THR A 373 -15.41 8.34 -14.83
N LEU A 374 -15.87 8.29 -13.58
CA LEU A 374 -15.33 9.09 -12.49
C LEU A 374 -13.89 8.62 -12.17
N ILE A 375 -12.96 9.57 -12.07
CA ILE A 375 -11.57 9.36 -11.65
C ILE A 375 -11.36 9.82 -10.23
N CYS A 376 -11.85 11.02 -9.88
CA CYS A 376 -11.81 11.54 -8.52
C CYS A 376 -13.19 11.36 -7.86
N ARG A 377 -13.31 10.38 -6.92
CA ARG A 377 -14.57 10.14 -6.19
C ARG A 377 -14.96 11.27 -5.25
N CYS A 378 -13.96 11.94 -4.63
CA CYS A 378 -14.23 12.98 -3.63
C CYS A 378 -14.79 14.27 -4.25
N GLU A 379 -14.33 14.62 -5.45
CA GLU A 379 -14.69 15.86 -6.16
C GLU A 379 -15.48 15.55 -7.44
N GLU A 380 -15.89 14.30 -7.63
CA GLU A 380 -16.71 13.81 -8.77
C GLU A 380 -16.16 14.20 -10.15
N VAL A 381 -14.82 14.19 -10.30
CA VAL A 381 -14.17 14.55 -11.57
C VAL A 381 -14.05 13.33 -12.49
N SER A 382 -14.62 13.44 -13.69
CA SER A 382 -14.58 12.39 -14.69
C SER A 382 -13.33 12.42 -15.57
N ALA A 383 -13.09 11.35 -16.33
CA ALA A 383 -11.99 11.28 -17.30
C ALA A 383 -12.15 12.31 -18.42
N GLY A 384 -13.39 12.60 -18.84
CA GLY A 384 -13.70 13.63 -19.83
C GLY A 384 -13.28 15.01 -19.36
N GLN A 385 -13.57 15.39 -18.12
CA GLN A 385 -13.15 16.67 -17.54
C GLN A 385 -11.62 16.79 -17.46
N ILE A 386 -10.90 15.70 -17.21
CA ILE A 386 -9.42 15.72 -17.24
C ILE A 386 -8.91 15.93 -18.68
N ARG A 387 -9.50 15.29 -19.68
CA ARG A 387 -9.16 15.47 -21.09
C ARG A 387 -9.47 16.90 -21.57
N GLU A 388 -10.60 17.45 -21.15
CA GLU A 388 -10.97 18.83 -21.43
C GLU A 388 -9.98 19.82 -20.81
N ALA A 389 -9.58 19.60 -19.55
CA ALA A 389 -8.53 20.40 -18.91
C ALA A 389 -7.20 20.31 -19.68
N ALA A 390 -6.82 19.11 -20.16
CA ALA A 390 -5.65 18.94 -21.00
C ALA A 390 -5.73 19.74 -22.31
N ALA A 391 -6.90 19.70 -22.98
CA ALA A 391 -7.14 20.47 -24.21
C ALA A 391 -7.09 21.99 -23.99
N ARG A 392 -7.42 22.45 -22.78
CA ARG A 392 -7.30 23.86 -22.35
C ARG A 392 -5.89 24.24 -21.89
N GLY A 393 -4.90 23.34 -22.02
CA GLY A 393 -3.50 23.60 -21.73
C GLY A 393 -3.03 23.20 -20.31
N CYS A 394 -3.80 22.41 -19.57
CA CYS A 394 -3.36 21.86 -18.28
C CYS A 394 -2.13 20.95 -18.46
N GLN A 395 -1.05 21.26 -17.74
CA GLN A 395 0.25 20.62 -17.95
C GLN A 395 0.58 19.52 -16.95
N GLY A 396 -0.04 19.49 -15.79
CA GLY A 396 0.25 18.52 -14.74
C GLY A 396 -0.83 18.44 -13.68
N LEU A 397 -0.73 17.45 -12.79
CA LEU A 397 -1.74 17.20 -11.77
C LEU A 397 -1.94 18.37 -10.79
N ASN A 398 -0.88 19.12 -10.51
CA ASN A 398 -0.98 20.26 -9.59
C ASN A 398 -1.75 21.43 -10.22
N GLN A 399 -1.66 21.61 -11.55
CA GLN A 399 -2.48 22.56 -12.28
C GLN A 399 -3.91 22.02 -12.48
N LEU A 400 -4.08 20.69 -12.66
CA LEU A 400 -5.39 20.05 -12.78
C LEU A 400 -6.30 20.33 -11.56
N LYS A 401 -5.72 20.48 -10.37
CA LYS A 401 -6.47 20.91 -9.16
C LYS A 401 -7.19 22.24 -9.38
N ALA A 402 -6.54 23.21 -10.01
CA ALA A 402 -7.13 24.53 -10.28
C ALA A 402 -8.25 24.46 -11.33
N PHE A 403 -8.12 23.58 -12.33
CA PHE A 403 -9.15 23.40 -13.35
C PHE A 403 -10.39 22.64 -12.88
N THR A 404 -10.19 21.59 -12.03
CA THR A 404 -11.22 20.59 -11.77
C THR A 404 -11.39 20.22 -10.29
N ARG A 405 -10.54 20.71 -9.38
CA ARG A 405 -10.40 20.28 -7.99
C ARG A 405 -9.96 18.82 -7.81
N CYS A 406 -9.63 18.08 -8.89
CA CYS A 406 -9.16 16.70 -8.83
C CYS A 406 -7.99 16.53 -7.84
N GLY A 407 -8.15 15.64 -6.85
CA GLY A 407 -7.15 15.39 -5.81
C GLY A 407 -7.20 16.33 -4.60
N MET A 408 -8.17 17.25 -4.53
CA MET A 408 -8.33 18.18 -3.39
C MET A 408 -9.22 17.65 -2.26
N GLY A 409 -9.94 16.56 -2.49
CA GLY A 409 -10.80 15.97 -1.47
C GLY A 409 -10.03 15.33 -0.31
N PRO A 410 -10.71 14.82 0.74
CA PRO A 410 -10.11 14.33 1.97
C PRO A 410 -9.10 13.19 1.78
N CYS A 411 -9.19 12.42 0.68
CA CYS A 411 -8.19 11.41 0.36
C CYS A 411 -6.87 12.00 -0.18
N GLN A 412 -6.81 13.30 -0.48
CA GLN A 412 -5.62 14.02 -0.96
C GLN A 412 -4.92 13.33 -2.14
N GLY A 413 -5.71 12.83 -3.08
CA GLY A 413 -5.21 12.18 -4.29
C GLY A 413 -4.78 10.72 -4.14
N ARG A 414 -4.93 10.10 -2.96
CA ARG A 414 -4.60 8.66 -2.77
C ARG A 414 -5.36 7.78 -3.76
N MET A 415 -6.66 8.06 -3.98
CA MET A 415 -7.49 7.28 -4.89
C MET A 415 -7.36 7.69 -6.36
N CYS A 416 -7.18 8.97 -6.67
CA CYS A 416 -7.22 9.44 -8.06
C CYS A 416 -5.84 9.72 -8.68
N GLY A 417 -4.81 9.99 -7.88
CA GLY A 417 -3.54 10.54 -8.36
C GLY A 417 -2.87 9.71 -9.46
N ALA A 418 -2.79 8.40 -9.30
CA ALA A 418 -2.18 7.52 -10.29
C ALA A 418 -2.97 7.51 -11.60
N THR A 419 -4.30 7.32 -11.53
CA THR A 419 -5.16 7.24 -12.72
C THR A 419 -5.32 8.59 -13.40
N ALA A 420 -5.44 9.69 -12.63
CA ALA A 420 -5.51 11.04 -13.19
C ALA A 420 -4.23 11.37 -13.97
N ALA A 421 -3.04 10.94 -13.46
CA ALA A 421 -1.77 11.09 -14.18
C ALA A 421 -1.78 10.31 -15.51
N GLU A 422 -2.33 9.09 -15.53
CA GLU A 422 -2.43 8.28 -16.75
C GLU A 422 -3.37 8.90 -17.79
N VAL A 423 -4.54 9.38 -17.36
CA VAL A 423 -5.50 10.03 -18.25
C VAL A 423 -4.93 11.32 -18.82
N LEU A 424 -4.33 12.16 -17.98
CA LEU A 424 -3.71 13.42 -18.38
C LEU A 424 -2.52 13.20 -19.34
N ALA A 425 -1.61 12.28 -18.99
CA ALA A 425 -0.45 11.93 -19.82
C ALA A 425 -0.89 11.51 -21.22
N ARG A 426 -1.86 10.61 -21.32
CA ARG A 426 -2.39 10.12 -22.58
C ARG A 426 -3.06 11.23 -23.39
N ALA A 427 -3.87 12.09 -22.75
CA ALA A 427 -4.51 13.23 -23.41
C ALA A 427 -3.48 14.21 -24.01
N ARG A 428 -2.29 14.26 -23.43
CA ARG A 428 -1.18 15.12 -23.86
C ARG A 428 -0.16 14.42 -24.77
N GLY A 429 -0.33 13.11 -25.07
CA GLY A 429 0.66 12.32 -25.82
C GLY A 429 2.00 12.14 -25.09
N MET A 430 1.99 12.16 -23.75
CA MET A 430 3.17 12.01 -22.90
C MET A 430 3.22 10.65 -22.21
N HIS A 431 4.40 10.30 -21.70
CA HIS A 431 4.52 9.14 -20.82
C HIS A 431 4.08 9.52 -19.39
N THR A 432 3.41 8.60 -18.66
CA THR A 432 2.91 8.88 -17.29
C THR A 432 4.00 9.33 -16.32
N ARG A 433 5.24 8.86 -16.48
CA ARG A 433 6.40 9.28 -15.68
C ARG A 433 6.75 10.76 -15.82
N GLU A 434 6.32 11.40 -16.92
CA GLU A 434 6.58 12.82 -17.19
C GLU A 434 5.53 13.73 -16.53
N ILE A 435 4.44 13.14 -16.02
CA ILE A 435 3.45 13.85 -15.22
C ILE A 435 3.88 13.84 -13.76
N GLU A 436 4.22 15.02 -13.27
CA GLU A 436 4.60 15.19 -11.88
C GLU A 436 3.45 14.81 -10.94
N PRO A 437 3.72 14.02 -9.88
CA PRO A 437 2.71 13.68 -8.90
C PRO A 437 2.09 14.88 -8.20
N LEU A 438 0.92 14.66 -7.59
CA LEU A 438 0.29 15.66 -6.73
C LEU A 438 1.23 16.07 -5.59
N HIS A 439 1.42 17.38 -5.40
CA HIS A 439 2.11 17.91 -4.22
C HIS A 439 1.22 17.71 -2.99
N THR A 440 1.59 16.76 -2.17
CA THR A 440 0.98 16.52 -0.87
C THR A 440 1.55 17.52 0.13
N ARG A 441 0.71 18.02 1.03
CA ARG A 441 1.09 18.91 2.12
C ARG A 441 0.53 18.38 3.43
N PHE A 442 1.19 18.70 4.51
CA PHE A 442 0.64 18.48 5.85
C PHE A 442 -0.51 19.47 6.15
N PRO A 443 -1.52 19.05 6.91
CA PRO A 443 -1.69 17.74 7.51
C PRO A 443 -1.99 16.64 6.48
N ALA A 444 -1.37 15.46 6.61
CA ALA A 444 -1.60 14.32 5.72
C ALA A 444 -2.95 13.62 5.96
N ARG A 445 -3.63 13.96 7.03
CA ARG A 445 -4.96 13.50 7.43
C ARG A 445 -5.82 14.67 7.87
N PRO A 446 -7.15 14.62 7.68
CA PRO A 446 -8.04 15.65 8.21
C PRO A 446 -7.95 15.75 9.73
N LEU A 447 -7.94 16.98 10.24
CA LEU A 447 -7.90 17.30 11.65
C LEU A 447 -9.04 18.26 12.02
N THR A 448 -9.54 18.17 13.23
CA THR A 448 -10.40 19.22 13.78
C THR A 448 -9.56 20.37 14.34
N VAL A 449 -10.13 21.57 14.37
CA VAL A 449 -9.48 22.73 15.00
C VAL A 449 -9.25 22.49 16.50
N GLY A 450 -10.18 21.77 17.16
CA GLY A 450 -10.03 21.36 18.56
C GLY A 450 -8.77 20.52 18.80
N GLN A 451 -8.52 19.51 17.95
CA GLN A 451 -7.31 18.70 18.04
C GLN A 451 -6.03 19.52 17.88
N LEU A 452 -6.02 20.48 16.94
CA LEU A 452 -4.86 21.37 16.77
C LEU A 452 -4.64 22.30 17.97
N SER A 453 -5.71 22.74 18.62
CA SER A 453 -5.62 23.64 19.78
C SER A 453 -5.07 22.96 21.04
N GLU A 454 -5.09 21.64 21.09
CA GLU A 454 -4.56 20.83 22.20
C GLU A 454 -3.05 20.58 22.10
N LEU A 455 -2.43 20.89 20.94
CA LEU A 455 -0.97 20.87 20.86
C LEU A 455 -0.42 21.97 21.78
N GLU A 456 0.18 21.55 22.88
CA GLU A 456 0.97 22.46 23.68
C GLU A 456 2.06 23.06 22.81
N GLN A 457 2.04 24.38 22.66
CA GLN A 457 3.18 25.10 22.09
C GLN A 457 4.34 24.89 23.06
N GLU A 458 5.29 24.03 22.72
CA GLU A 458 6.56 24.02 23.45
C GLU A 458 7.18 25.42 23.33
N PRO A 459 7.57 26.02 24.49
CA PRO A 459 8.16 27.36 24.53
C PRO A 459 9.50 27.42 23.79
#